data_9f6883d86e177b435b2cabb211d8d3ee
#
_entry.id   9f6883d86e177b435b2cabb211d8d3ee
#
_cell.length_a   1.000
_cell.length_b   1.000
_cell.length_c   1.000
_cell.angle_alpha   90.00
_cell.angle_beta   90.00
_cell.angle_gamma   90.00
#
_symmetry.space_group_name_H-M   'P 1'
#
loop_
_entity.id
_entity.type
_entity.pdbx_description
1 polymer ?
#
loop_
_entity_poly.entity_id
_entity_poly.type
_entity_poly.pdbx_seq_one_letter_code
_entity_poly.pdbx_strand_id
1 'polypeptide(L)'
;TFFTIDFFNSAGPFLNSENTVKGNLNEGGIRVPTIVTWPDVIPSGSESNHPSTFYDYFATISDLVGVQPPYSTDGISFLPTLKGKTQEKHKYLYWEFPSYGGQQAIRIDKWKGIKKGLFKGVSKLKLYNLSIDSKELNDVASEHPDIVSKMEKMMKEAHTTPAMDIFKIPVLENDK
;
A
#
# COMPACT_ATOMS: atom_id res chain seq x y z
N THR A 1 26.91 1.68 13.85
CA THR A 1 27.29 1.01 12.57
C THR A 1 26.06 1.12 11.68
N PHE A 2 26.08 2.04 10.73
CA PHE A 2 25.07 2.12 9.67
C PHE A 2 25.29 0.90 8.78
N PHE A 3 24.39 -0.08 8.84
CA PHE A 3 24.31 -1.08 7.80
C PHE A 3 23.92 -0.36 6.51
N THR A 4 24.79 -0.32 5.55
CA THR A 4 24.47 0.18 4.23
C THR A 4 23.48 -0.80 3.59
N ILE A 5 22.23 -0.42 3.55
CA ILE A 5 21.11 -1.18 2.97
C ILE A 5 21.40 -1.55 1.51
N ASP A 6 22.25 -0.78 0.84
CA ASP A 6 22.73 -1.02 -0.53
C ASP A 6 23.47 -2.35 -0.71
N PHE A 7 24.09 -2.90 0.34
CA PHE A 7 24.88 -4.13 0.22
C PHE A 7 24.05 -5.33 -0.25
N PHE A 8 22.78 -5.43 0.19
CA PHE A 8 21.90 -6.54 -0.19
C PHE A 8 20.93 -6.20 -1.32
N ASN A 9 20.86 -4.93 -1.75
CA ASN A 9 19.88 -4.45 -2.72
C ASN A 9 18.44 -4.98 -2.44
N SER A 10 18.06 -5.04 -1.15
CA SER A 10 16.87 -5.75 -0.69
C SER A 10 15.55 -5.13 -1.15
N ALA A 11 15.54 -3.85 -1.53
CA ALA A 11 14.39 -3.18 -2.13
C ALA A 11 14.45 -3.13 -3.67
N GLY A 12 15.53 -3.64 -4.27
CA GLY A 12 15.71 -3.72 -5.71
C GLY A 12 15.47 -2.38 -6.42
N PRO A 13 14.62 -2.36 -7.46
CA PRO A 13 14.37 -1.14 -8.24
C PRO A 13 13.56 -0.07 -7.48
N PHE A 14 13.04 -0.36 -6.28
CA PHE A 14 12.19 0.54 -5.49
C PHE A 14 12.93 1.31 -4.41
N LEU A 15 14.23 1.05 -4.23
CA LEU A 15 15.06 1.80 -3.31
C LEU A 15 15.21 3.24 -3.80
N ASN A 16 14.79 4.21 -3.00
CA ASN A 16 14.95 5.63 -3.30
C ASN A 16 16.20 6.22 -2.61
N SER A 17 16.47 7.51 -2.86
CA SER A 17 17.61 8.23 -2.28
C SER A 17 17.56 8.37 -0.76
N GLU A 18 16.38 8.23 -0.15
CA GLU A 18 16.19 8.26 1.30
C GLU A 18 16.38 6.89 1.95
N ASN A 19 16.79 5.87 1.20
CA ASN A 19 16.93 4.48 1.65
C ASN A 19 15.66 3.98 2.36
N THR A 20 14.49 4.30 1.79
CA THR A 20 13.21 3.98 2.40
C THR A 20 12.87 2.50 2.21
N VAL A 21 13.25 1.72 3.20
CA VAL A 21 12.96 0.29 3.32
C VAL A 21 12.00 0.04 4.49
N LYS A 22 12.13 -1.07 5.17
CA LYS A 22 11.32 -1.46 6.34
C LYS A 22 10.98 -0.26 7.24
N GLY A 23 9.70 -0.14 7.58
CA GLY A 23 9.20 0.96 8.40
C GLY A 23 8.80 2.21 7.62
N ASN A 24 8.71 2.12 6.30
CA ASN A 24 8.25 3.18 5.41
C ASN A 24 7.10 2.73 4.53
N LEU A 25 6.19 3.67 4.19
CA LEU A 25 5.11 3.41 3.24
C LEU A 25 5.46 3.73 1.78
N ASN A 26 6.72 4.07 1.50
CA ASN A 26 7.25 4.11 0.13
C ASN A 26 7.29 2.71 -0.51
N GLU A 27 7.38 2.62 -1.84
CA GLU A 27 7.42 1.33 -2.56
C GLU A 27 8.53 0.42 -2.02
N GLY A 28 9.72 0.95 -1.73
CA GLY A 28 10.82 0.19 -1.13
C GLY A 28 10.53 -0.42 0.24
N GLY A 29 9.54 0.10 0.95
CA GLY A 29 9.13 -0.40 2.27
C GLY A 29 7.96 -1.37 2.26
N ILE A 30 7.07 -1.27 1.26
CA ILE A 30 5.82 -2.07 1.23
C ILE A 30 5.70 -2.98 0.02
N ARG A 31 6.43 -2.73 -1.07
CA ARG A 31 6.35 -3.56 -2.27
C ARG A 31 7.30 -4.73 -2.18
N VAL A 32 6.75 -5.94 -2.26
CA VAL A 32 7.49 -7.20 -2.19
C VAL A 32 7.10 -8.11 -3.35
N PRO A 33 8.03 -8.96 -3.84
CA PRO A 33 7.68 -9.97 -4.83
C PRO A 33 6.75 -11.01 -4.22
N THR A 34 5.79 -11.48 -5.02
CA THR A 34 4.89 -12.57 -4.65
C THR A 34 5.02 -13.70 -5.65
N ILE A 35 5.26 -14.91 -5.17
CA ILE A 35 5.35 -16.12 -5.99
C ILE A 35 4.31 -17.11 -5.47
N VAL A 36 3.48 -17.64 -6.37
CA VAL A 36 2.46 -18.62 -6.05
C VAL A 36 2.65 -19.84 -6.93
N THR A 37 2.68 -21.01 -6.31
CA THR A 37 2.72 -22.30 -7.02
C THR A 37 1.46 -23.09 -6.71
N TRP A 38 0.74 -23.47 -7.76
CA TRP A 38 -0.44 -24.31 -7.68
C TRP A 38 -0.50 -25.19 -8.93
N PRO A 39 0.11 -26.39 -8.88
CA PRO A 39 0.13 -27.32 -10.00
C PRO A 39 -1.27 -27.57 -10.56
N ASP A 40 -1.38 -27.75 -11.87
CA ASP A 40 -2.59 -28.00 -12.63
C ASP A 40 -3.63 -26.86 -12.64
N VAL A 41 -3.41 -25.76 -11.88
CA VAL A 41 -4.31 -24.62 -11.83
C VAL A 41 -3.64 -23.34 -12.37
N ILE A 42 -2.40 -23.07 -11.96
CA ILE A 42 -1.63 -21.93 -12.43
C ILE A 42 -0.61 -22.43 -13.46
N PRO A 43 -0.68 -21.98 -14.73
CA PRO A 43 0.31 -22.35 -15.74
C PRO A 43 1.70 -21.88 -15.32
N SER A 44 2.70 -22.74 -15.53
CA SER A 44 4.11 -22.39 -15.24
C SER A 44 4.53 -21.16 -16.04
N GLY A 45 5.25 -20.24 -15.39
CA GLY A 45 5.73 -18.99 -16.01
C GLY A 45 4.65 -17.93 -16.18
N SER A 46 3.46 -18.09 -15.60
CA SER A 46 2.44 -17.04 -15.60
C SER A 46 2.89 -15.83 -14.80
N GLU A 47 2.58 -14.63 -15.28
CA GLU A 47 2.85 -13.37 -14.61
C GLU A 47 1.57 -12.53 -14.50
N SER A 48 1.47 -11.72 -13.46
CA SER A 48 0.37 -10.78 -13.25
C SER A 48 0.87 -9.45 -12.70
N ASN A 49 0.33 -8.35 -13.23
CA ASN A 49 0.53 -6.99 -12.72
C ASN A 49 -0.61 -6.51 -11.83
N HIS A 50 -1.49 -7.42 -11.37
CA HIS A 50 -2.57 -7.06 -10.46
C HIS A 50 -1.98 -6.61 -9.11
N PRO A 51 -2.23 -5.37 -8.65
CA PRO A 51 -1.77 -4.91 -7.35
C PRO A 51 -2.65 -5.54 -6.27
N SER A 52 -2.04 -6.32 -5.39
CA SER A 52 -2.67 -6.88 -4.19
C SER A 52 -1.91 -6.45 -2.94
N THR A 53 -2.56 -6.59 -1.78
CA THR A 53 -1.98 -6.24 -0.48
C THR A 53 -2.08 -7.41 0.50
N PHE A 54 -1.46 -7.30 1.67
CA PHE A 54 -1.53 -8.36 2.67
C PHE A 54 -2.95 -8.62 3.19
N TYR A 55 -3.82 -7.62 3.26
CA TYR A 55 -5.20 -7.83 3.69
C TYR A 55 -6.05 -8.60 2.66
N ASP A 56 -5.60 -8.72 1.40
CA ASP A 56 -6.25 -9.52 0.36
C ASP A 56 -6.04 -11.03 0.55
N TYR A 57 -4.99 -11.43 1.28
CA TYR A 57 -4.71 -12.85 1.51
C TYR A 57 -5.82 -13.54 2.28
N PHE A 58 -6.37 -12.88 3.30
CA PHE A 58 -7.48 -13.46 4.08
C PHE A 58 -8.71 -13.68 3.20
N ALA A 59 -9.09 -12.69 2.40
CA ALA A 59 -10.19 -12.81 1.44
C ALA A 59 -9.94 -13.91 0.40
N THR A 60 -8.69 -14.01 -0.10
CA THR A 60 -8.29 -15.02 -1.09
C THR A 60 -8.33 -16.43 -0.52
N ILE A 61 -7.82 -16.64 0.69
CA ILE A 61 -7.85 -17.96 1.33
C ILE A 61 -9.29 -18.36 1.65
N SER A 62 -10.11 -17.44 2.16
CA SER A 62 -11.53 -17.70 2.44
C SER A 62 -12.28 -18.12 1.17
N ASP A 63 -12.06 -17.41 0.07
CA ASP A 63 -12.63 -17.75 -1.25
C ASP A 63 -12.13 -19.11 -1.76
N LEU A 64 -10.84 -19.38 -1.59
CA LEU A 64 -10.23 -20.66 -2.00
C LEU A 64 -10.85 -21.88 -1.30
N VAL A 65 -11.11 -21.76 0.01
CA VAL A 65 -11.68 -22.86 0.81
C VAL A 65 -13.22 -22.84 0.88
N GLY A 66 -13.87 -21.86 0.24
CA GLY A 66 -15.32 -21.73 0.19
C GLY A 66 -15.96 -21.34 1.52
N VAL A 67 -15.22 -20.66 2.40
CA VAL A 67 -15.70 -20.20 3.71
C VAL A 67 -15.92 -18.67 3.68
N GLN A 68 -17.10 -18.23 4.09
CA GLN A 68 -17.36 -16.80 4.21
C GLN A 68 -16.63 -16.22 5.44
N PRO A 69 -15.93 -15.09 5.31
CA PRO A 69 -15.37 -14.41 6.45
C PRO A 69 -16.46 -14.07 7.49
N PRO A 70 -16.18 -14.19 8.80
CA PRO A 70 -17.17 -13.89 9.85
C PRO A 70 -17.47 -12.39 9.97
N TYR A 71 -16.70 -11.53 9.31
CA TYR A 71 -16.86 -10.08 9.29
C TYR A 71 -16.38 -9.54 7.93
N SER A 72 -16.83 -8.32 7.60
CA SER A 72 -16.34 -7.62 6.41
C SER A 72 -14.85 -7.26 6.57
N THR A 73 -14.10 -7.37 5.51
CA THR A 73 -12.68 -6.99 5.42
C THR A 73 -12.46 -6.03 4.27
N ASP A 74 -11.37 -5.27 4.30
CA ASP A 74 -10.99 -4.40 3.18
C ASP A 74 -10.37 -5.18 2.02
N GLY A 75 -10.09 -6.48 2.21
CA GLY A 75 -9.46 -7.34 1.23
C GLY A 75 -10.40 -7.78 0.11
N ILE A 76 -9.87 -7.81 -1.11
CA ILE A 76 -10.51 -8.41 -2.29
C ILE A 76 -9.73 -9.68 -2.65
N SER A 77 -10.46 -10.79 -2.85
CA SER A 77 -9.82 -12.05 -3.28
C SER A 77 -9.12 -11.87 -4.63
N PHE A 78 -7.84 -12.22 -4.70
CA PHE A 78 -7.11 -12.32 -5.97
C PHE A 78 -7.08 -13.73 -6.55
N LEU A 79 -7.93 -14.65 -6.03
CA LEU A 79 -8.10 -15.99 -6.58
C LEU A 79 -8.47 -15.99 -8.08
N PRO A 80 -9.32 -15.06 -8.60
CA PRO A 80 -9.55 -14.94 -10.03
C PRO A 80 -8.26 -14.68 -10.83
N THR A 81 -7.38 -13.83 -10.36
CA THR A 81 -6.06 -13.58 -10.98
C THR A 81 -5.24 -14.88 -11.06
N LEU A 82 -5.17 -15.66 -9.97
CA LEU A 82 -4.45 -16.93 -9.93
C LEU A 82 -5.01 -17.95 -10.95
N LYS A 83 -6.30 -17.89 -11.22
CA LYS A 83 -7.00 -18.75 -12.19
C LYS A 83 -7.09 -18.17 -13.61
N GLY A 84 -6.37 -17.08 -13.91
CA GLY A 84 -6.38 -16.41 -15.22
C GLY A 84 -7.73 -15.81 -15.61
N LYS A 85 -8.57 -15.45 -14.62
CA LYS A 85 -9.92 -14.89 -14.83
C LYS A 85 -9.91 -13.37 -14.62
N THR A 86 -11.01 -12.70 -14.99
CA THR A 86 -11.23 -11.28 -14.71
C THR A 86 -11.19 -11.02 -13.22
N GLN A 87 -10.37 -10.03 -12.83
CA GLN A 87 -10.11 -9.66 -11.47
C GLN A 87 -10.79 -8.34 -11.11
N GLU A 88 -11.51 -8.34 -10.01
CA GLU A 88 -11.99 -7.11 -9.37
C GLU A 88 -10.80 -6.29 -8.85
N LYS A 89 -10.86 -4.97 -9.03
CA LYS A 89 -9.81 -4.06 -8.59
C LYS A 89 -10.26 -3.28 -7.37
N HIS A 90 -9.32 -3.02 -6.47
CA HIS A 90 -9.54 -2.05 -5.41
C HIS A 90 -9.83 -0.66 -6.00
N LYS A 91 -10.78 0.06 -5.41
CA LYS A 91 -11.01 1.49 -5.69
C LYS A 91 -9.78 2.31 -5.33
N TYR A 92 -9.10 1.94 -4.26
CA TYR A 92 -7.81 2.43 -3.79
C TYR A 92 -7.19 1.39 -2.86
N LEU A 93 -5.88 1.46 -2.66
CA LEU A 93 -5.16 0.74 -1.59
C LEU A 93 -4.76 1.77 -0.53
N TYR A 94 -4.93 1.43 0.74
CA TYR A 94 -4.71 2.34 1.84
C TYR A 94 -3.90 1.70 2.96
N TRP A 95 -2.99 2.49 3.56
CA TRP A 95 -2.13 2.05 4.66
C TRP A 95 -1.96 3.16 5.69
N GLU A 96 -1.97 2.77 6.96
CA GLU A 96 -1.52 3.56 8.10
C GLU A 96 -0.39 2.85 8.82
N PHE A 97 0.59 3.62 9.25
CA PHE A 97 1.72 3.10 10.01
C PHE A 97 2.06 4.04 11.16
N PRO A 98 1.67 3.71 12.41
CA PRO A 98 1.80 4.60 13.55
C PRO A 98 3.24 4.73 14.07
N SER A 99 4.19 3.93 13.57
CA SER A 99 5.60 4.04 13.95
C SER A 99 6.35 5.06 13.06
N TYR A 100 7.61 5.35 13.43
CA TYR A 100 8.48 6.28 12.70
C TYR A 100 7.85 7.66 12.43
N GLY A 101 7.19 8.19 13.46
CA GLY A 101 6.59 9.54 13.40
C GLY A 101 5.16 9.59 12.83
N GLY A 102 4.55 8.45 12.56
CA GLY A 102 3.21 8.34 11.95
C GLY A 102 3.21 8.58 10.45
N GLN A 103 2.69 7.64 9.70
CA GLN A 103 2.63 7.69 8.24
C GLN A 103 1.26 7.22 7.73
N GLN A 104 0.87 7.73 6.59
CA GLN A 104 -0.34 7.38 5.87
C GLN A 104 -0.03 7.33 4.38
N ALA A 105 -0.51 6.33 3.67
CA ALA A 105 -0.37 6.24 2.21
C ALA A 105 -1.65 5.76 1.56
N ILE A 106 -1.89 6.25 0.34
CA ILE A 106 -2.98 5.81 -0.53
C ILE A 106 -2.47 5.62 -1.95
N ARG A 107 -2.94 4.57 -2.63
CA ARG A 107 -2.65 4.33 -4.04
C ARG A 107 -3.93 4.20 -4.84
N ILE A 108 -4.01 4.94 -5.95
CA ILE A 108 -5.09 4.89 -6.93
C ILE A 108 -4.44 4.69 -8.30
N ASP A 109 -4.59 3.53 -8.88
CA ASP A 109 -3.93 3.15 -10.14
C ASP A 109 -2.42 3.42 -10.11
N LYS A 110 -1.94 4.38 -10.92
CA LYS A 110 -0.54 4.80 -11.02
C LYS A 110 -0.14 5.86 -9.99
N TRP A 111 -1.10 6.47 -9.31
CA TRP A 111 -0.84 7.55 -8.37
C TRP A 111 -0.69 7.03 -6.95
N LYS A 112 0.30 7.52 -6.25
CA LYS A 112 0.51 7.23 -4.83
C LYS A 112 0.73 8.51 -4.05
N GLY A 113 -0.10 8.70 -3.03
CA GLY A 113 -0.01 9.79 -2.08
C GLY A 113 0.57 9.30 -0.75
N ILE A 114 1.49 10.04 -0.16
CA ILE A 114 2.12 9.71 1.13
C ILE A 114 2.14 10.92 2.04
N LYS A 115 1.73 10.75 3.31
CA LYS A 115 1.94 11.69 4.40
C LYS A 115 2.87 11.08 5.44
N LYS A 116 3.84 11.86 5.94
CA LYS A 116 4.80 11.41 6.97
C LYS A 116 4.89 12.44 8.10
N GLY A 117 5.33 12.01 9.27
CA GLY A 117 5.54 12.89 10.43
C GLY A 117 4.24 13.35 11.08
N LEU A 118 3.18 12.55 11.01
CA LEU A 118 1.83 12.88 11.48
C LEU A 118 1.74 13.11 12.98
N PHE A 119 2.68 12.59 13.80
CA PHE A 119 2.74 12.90 15.23
C PHE A 119 3.16 14.35 15.52
N LYS A 120 3.74 15.05 14.54
CA LYS A 120 4.11 16.46 14.65
C LYS A 120 2.98 17.40 14.20
N GLY A 121 1.83 16.86 13.81
CA GLY A 121 0.68 17.60 13.30
C GLY A 121 0.37 17.31 11.82
N VAL A 122 -0.36 18.23 11.19
CA VAL A 122 -0.78 18.07 9.79
C VAL A 122 0.42 18.04 8.86
N SER A 123 0.51 17.01 8.03
CA SER A 123 1.54 16.84 7.01
C SER A 123 0.94 16.98 5.62
N LYS A 124 1.65 17.68 4.73
CA LYS A 124 1.27 17.77 3.32
C LYS A 124 1.41 16.42 2.64
N LEU A 125 0.47 16.09 1.77
CA LEU A 125 0.56 14.91 0.93
C LEU A 125 1.61 15.14 -0.16
N LYS A 126 2.58 14.23 -0.25
CA LYS A 126 3.47 14.09 -1.41
C LYS A 126 2.82 13.14 -2.42
N LEU A 127 2.86 13.48 -3.70
CA LEU A 127 2.23 12.73 -4.78
C LEU A 127 3.27 12.20 -5.77
N TYR A 128 3.18 10.92 -6.12
CA TYR A 128 4.08 10.25 -7.03
C TYR A 128 3.33 9.52 -8.15
N ASN A 129 3.87 9.55 -9.36
CA ASN A 129 3.36 8.79 -10.50
C ASN A 129 4.20 7.51 -10.68
N LEU A 130 3.76 6.40 -10.12
CA LEU A 130 4.49 5.13 -10.11
C LEU A 130 4.74 4.51 -11.50
N SER A 131 4.03 4.96 -12.55
CA SER A 131 4.25 4.44 -13.90
C SER A 131 5.55 4.94 -14.54
N ILE A 132 6.08 6.06 -14.06
CA ILE A 132 7.31 6.69 -14.56
C ILE A 132 8.32 6.96 -13.46
N ASP A 133 7.91 6.90 -12.20
CA ASP A 133 8.73 7.18 -11.01
C ASP A 133 8.47 6.11 -9.93
N SER A 134 8.91 4.88 -10.19
CA SER A 134 8.76 3.76 -9.26
C SER A 134 9.59 3.90 -7.98
N LYS A 135 10.54 4.85 -7.95
CA LYS A 135 11.39 5.16 -6.78
C LYS A 135 10.85 6.30 -5.92
N GLU A 136 9.76 6.95 -6.34
CA GLU A 136 9.14 8.05 -5.60
C GLU A 136 10.12 9.20 -5.30
N LEU A 137 10.87 9.64 -6.33
CA LEU A 137 11.89 10.69 -6.24
C LEU A 137 11.30 12.08 -6.51
N ASN A 138 10.24 12.18 -7.33
CA ASN A 138 9.71 13.43 -7.84
C ASN A 138 8.31 13.65 -7.27
N ASP A 139 8.19 14.54 -6.27
CA ASP A 139 6.90 14.97 -5.74
C ASP A 139 6.22 15.93 -6.73
N VAL A 140 5.13 15.48 -7.32
CA VAL A 140 4.33 16.24 -8.31
C VAL A 140 3.01 16.76 -7.73
N ALA A 141 2.88 16.86 -6.40
CA ALA A 141 1.65 17.29 -5.73
C ALA A 141 1.20 18.70 -6.16
N SER A 142 2.14 19.61 -6.39
CA SER A 142 1.83 20.98 -6.85
C SER A 142 1.28 21.04 -8.28
N GLU A 143 1.59 20.04 -9.11
CA GLU A 143 1.15 19.95 -10.51
C GLU A 143 -0.24 19.31 -10.66
N HIS A 144 -0.69 18.58 -9.60
CA HIS A 144 -1.93 17.80 -9.63
C HIS A 144 -2.79 18.01 -8.35
N PRO A 145 -3.22 19.26 -8.07
CA PRO A 145 -3.96 19.57 -6.84
C PRO A 145 -5.33 18.88 -6.76
N ASP A 146 -5.94 18.56 -7.89
CA ASP A 146 -7.18 17.82 -8.00
C ASP A 146 -7.03 16.37 -7.51
N ILE A 147 -5.93 15.70 -7.90
CA ILE A 147 -5.60 14.34 -7.46
C ILE A 147 -5.28 14.34 -5.96
N VAL A 148 -4.50 15.32 -5.49
CA VAL A 148 -4.20 15.48 -4.05
C VAL A 148 -5.49 15.60 -3.24
N SER A 149 -6.39 16.52 -3.62
CA SER A 149 -7.68 16.73 -2.93
C SER A 149 -8.54 15.47 -2.90
N LYS A 150 -8.61 14.76 -4.03
CA LYS A 150 -9.32 13.46 -4.13
C LYS A 150 -8.73 12.42 -3.18
N MET A 151 -7.41 12.30 -3.13
CA MET A 151 -6.71 11.35 -2.27
C MET A 151 -6.90 11.68 -0.79
N GLU A 152 -6.78 12.94 -0.41
CA GLU A 152 -7.00 13.38 0.98
C GLU A 152 -8.41 13.08 1.47
N LYS A 153 -9.41 13.30 0.62
CA LYS A 153 -10.80 12.90 0.92
C LYS A 153 -10.91 11.39 1.13
N MET A 154 -10.33 10.59 0.24
CA MET A 154 -10.36 9.13 0.36
C MET A 154 -9.59 8.61 1.58
N MET A 155 -8.47 9.26 1.94
CA MET A 155 -7.73 8.94 3.17
C MET A 155 -8.57 9.15 4.42
N LYS A 156 -9.36 10.23 4.48
CA LYS A 156 -10.30 10.47 5.59
C LYS A 156 -11.40 9.42 5.65
N GLU A 157 -11.97 9.05 4.49
CA GLU A 157 -13.01 8.02 4.40
C GLU A 157 -12.50 6.63 4.79
N ALA A 158 -11.24 6.32 4.46
CA ALA A 158 -10.60 5.03 4.72
C ALA A 158 -10.11 4.87 6.16
N HIS A 159 -9.82 6.00 6.86
CA HIS A 159 -9.33 5.96 8.23
C HIS A 159 -10.35 5.33 9.18
N THR A 160 -9.89 4.36 9.96
CA THR A 160 -10.65 3.77 11.06
C THR A 160 -9.86 3.95 12.36
N THR A 161 -10.52 4.53 13.38
CA THR A 161 -9.90 4.70 14.70
C THR A 161 -9.42 3.37 15.24
N PRO A 162 -8.11 3.19 15.52
CA PRO A 162 -7.59 1.97 16.10
C PRO A 162 -8.20 1.67 17.47
N ALA A 163 -8.48 0.38 17.74
CA ALA A 163 -9.01 -0.06 19.02
C ALA A 163 -8.04 0.17 20.19
N MET A 164 -6.74 0.18 19.93
CA MET A 164 -5.70 0.39 20.92
C MET A 164 -5.08 1.78 20.78
N ASP A 165 -5.03 2.53 21.88
CA ASP A 165 -4.50 3.90 21.89
C ASP A 165 -3.05 4.01 21.39
N ILE A 166 -2.24 2.99 21.63
CA ILE A 166 -0.84 2.94 21.18
C ILE A 166 -0.70 3.04 19.64
N PHE A 167 -1.74 2.71 18.89
CA PHE A 167 -1.74 2.79 17.42
C PHE A 167 -2.42 4.03 16.87
N LYS A 168 -3.02 4.87 17.73
CA LYS A 168 -3.66 6.11 17.31
C LYS A 168 -2.63 7.14 16.85
N ILE A 169 -2.93 7.79 15.73
CA ILE A 169 -2.19 8.95 15.23
C ILE A 169 -3.06 10.17 15.53
N PRO A 170 -2.71 11.02 16.54
CA PRO A 170 -3.63 12.01 17.09
C PRO A 170 -4.27 12.96 16.07
N VAL A 171 -3.51 13.36 15.04
CA VAL A 171 -4.03 14.28 14.00
C VAL A 171 -5.15 13.63 13.17
N LEU A 172 -5.19 12.31 13.03
CA LEU A 172 -6.21 11.61 12.25
C LEU A 172 -7.52 11.45 13.06
N GLU A 173 -7.43 11.39 14.38
CA GLU A 173 -8.59 11.24 15.26
C GLU A 173 -9.43 12.53 15.38
N ASN A 174 -8.81 13.69 15.11
CA ASN A 174 -9.45 15.01 15.20
C ASN A 174 -10.18 15.44 13.91
N ASP A 175 -10.03 14.67 12.84
CA ASP A 175 -10.53 14.99 11.49
C ASP A 175 -11.93 14.40 11.19
N LYS A 176 -12.63 13.84 12.23
CA LYS A 176 -13.99 13.28 12.14
C LYS A 176 -15.07 14.26 12.48
#